data_3ac1faf86ad2be704b729ba684cd5e81
#
_entry.id   3ac1faf86ad2be704b729ba684cd5e81
#
_cell.length_a   1.000
_cell.length_b   1.000
_cell.length_c   1.000
_cell.angle_alpha   90.00
_cell.angle_beta   90.00
_cell.angle_gamma   90.00
#
_symmetry.space_group_name_H-M   'P 1'
#
loop_
_entity.id
_entity.type
_entity.pdbx_description
1 polymer ?
#
loop_
_entity_poly.entity_id
_entity_poly.type
_entity_poly.pdbx_seq_one_letter_code
_entity_poly.pdbx_strand_id
1 'polypeptide(L)'
;MPDASIIAPSNAKYDEGPAAGVSQNNWIDFPAHTQNIDLSKLVLRFGSSSENQMNIPLVAGADLSKYQPKTVSPNALFQYAGLNWTLTAATESLSANGQQASTGMVYVTVTLKAFNATANNFSAYPGDYIRLQSGESKSPPSDFTIPASIASQSNGSGTVSFIIPQGNTSFTLLMLAQQTSPPINAASVTFQIQ
;
A
#
# COMPACT_ATOMS: atom_id res chain seq x y z
N MET A 1 27.08 20.54 7.21
CA MET A 1 27.95 19.54 6.59
C MET A 1 28.69 20.22 5.46
N PRO A 2 30.00 20.13 5.40
CA PRO A 2 30.71 20.72 4.28
C PRO A 2 30.49 19.95 2.98
N ASP A 3 30.00 18.72 3.04
CA ASP A 3 29.91 17.89 1.84
C ASP A 3 28.80 16.87 2.06
N ALA A 4 27.74 16.95 1.26
CA ALA A 4 26.64 15.98 1.28
C ALA A 4 27.02 14.70 0.49
N SER A 5 28.19 14.15 0.78
CA SER A 5 28.65 12.92 0.11
C SER A 5 27.74 11.76 0.51
N ILE A 6 27.26 11.03 -0.51
CA ILE A 6 26.52 9.79 -0.31
C ILE A 6 27.55 8.65 -0.24
N ILE A 7 27.54 7.91 0.87
CA ILE A 7 28.36 6.72 1.06
C ILE A 7 27.46 5.50 0.80
N ALA A 8 27.80 4.71 -0.21
CA ALA A 8 27.10 3.46 -0.47
C ALA A 8 27.50 2.38 0.57
N PRO A 9 26.61 1.46 0.92
CA PRO A 9 26.95 0.36 1.80
C PRO A 9 28.01 -0.53 1.16
N SER A 10 28.95 -1.01 1.97
CA SER A 10 29.99 -1.97 1.55
C SER A 10 29.56 -3.41 1.77
N ASN A 11 28.72 -3.65 2.77
CA ASN A 11 28.22 -4.97 3.11
C ASN A 11 26.90 -4.85 3.86
N ALA A 12 26.06 -5.88 3.82
CA ALA A 12 24.82 -5.93 4.58
C ALA A 12 24.39 -7.38 4.81
N LYS A 13 23.68 -7.63 5.91
CA LYS A 13 22.98 -8.89 6.11
C LYS A 13 21.62 -8.79 5.43
N TYR A 14 21.44 -9.54 4.35
CA TYR A 14 20.18 -9.68 3.64
C TYR A 14 19.53 -10.99 4.07
N ASP A 15 18.55 -10.89 4.96
CA ASP A 15 17.62 -12.01 5.21
C ASP A 15 16.33 -11.72 4.46
N GLU A 16 15.54 -12.76 4.21
CA GLU A 16 14.16 -12.57 3.77
C GLU A 16 13.43 -11.67 4.78
N GLY A 17 12.59 -10.75 4.30
CA GLY A 17 11.88 -9.81 5.17
C GLY A 17 11.13 -10.53 6.29
N PRO A 18 11.01 -9.96 7.49
CA PRO A 18 10.32 -10.59 8.60
C PRO A 18 8.84 -10.79 8.26
N ALA A 19 8.25 -11.87 8.77
CA ALA A 19 6.81 -12.06 8.71
C ALA A 19 6.08 -10.92 9.45
N ALA A 20 4.81 -10.69 9.12
CA ALA A 20 4.02 -9.63 9.74
C ALA A 20 4.02 -9.76 11.27
N GLY A 21 4.34 -8.67 11.97
CA GLY A 21 4.44 -8.63 13.44
C GLY A 21 5.72 -9.20 14.04
N VAL A 22 6.69 -9.64 13.23
CA VAL A 22 8.00 -10.13 13.68
C VAL A 22 9.05 -9.05 13.50
N SER A 23 9.86 -8.83 14.54
CA SER A 23 11.05 -7.97 14.46
C SER A 23 12.28 -8.80 14.12
N GLN A 24 13.14 -8.27 13.26
CA GLN A 24 14.39 -8.89 12.85
C GLN A 24 15.54 -7.90 12.98
N ASN A 25 16.70 -8.36 13.47
CA ASN A 25 17.91 -7.55 13.54
C ASN A 25 18.75 -7.79 12.30
N ASN A 26 18.97 -6.74 11.54
CA ASN A 26 19.87 -6.71 10.39
C ASN A 26 20.94 -5.64 10.59
N TRP A 27 22.04 -5.73 9.85
CA TRP A 27 23.11 -4.75 9.88
C TRP A 27 23.51 -4.35 8.46
N ILE A 28 24.04 -3.15 8.34
CA ILE A 28 24.56 -2.59 7.08
C ILE A 28 25.85 -1.87 7.42
N ASP A 29 26.95 -2.19 6.74
CA ASP A 29 28.25 -1.56 6.90
C ASP A 29 28.44 -0.47 5.86
N PHE A 30 28.92 0.67 6.33
CA PHE A 30 29.34 1.79 5.48
C PHE A 30 30.83 2.06 5.67
N PRO A 31 31.63 2.20 4.59
CA PRO A 31 33.02 2.54 4.72
C PRO A 31 33.18 3.98 5.25
N ALA A 32 33.93 4.14 6.32
CA ALA A 32 34.23 5.44 6.92
C ALA A 32 35.67 5.83 6.64
N HIS A 33 35.89 7.01 6.08
CA HIS A 33 37.22 7.54 5.78
C HIS A 33 37.87 8.32 6.94
N THR A 34 37.15 8.49 8.05
CA THR A 34 37.63 9.27 9.21
C THR A 34 37.43 8.49 10.50
N GLN A 35 38.38 8.70 11.48
CA GLN A 35 38.33 8.04 12.78
C GLN A 35 37.30 8.63 13.73
N ASN A 36 36.82 9.84 13.47
CA ASN A 36 35.87 10.56 14.35
C ASN A 36 34.61 10.95 13.56
N ILE A 37 33.66 10.03 13.49
CA ILE A 37 32.38 10.27 12.86
C ILE A 37 31.38 10.72 13.93
N ASP A 38 30.80 11.89 13.74
CA ASP A 38 29.67 12.36 14.52
C ASP A 38 28.38 11.74 13.95
N LEU A 39 27.90 10.66 14.57
CA LEU A 39 26.71 9.95 14.14
C LEU A 39 25.47 10.86 14.13
N SER A 40 25.43 11.90 14.99
CA SER A 40 24.29 12.82 15.02
C SER A 40 24.12 13.66 13.76
N LYS A 41 25.13 13.73 12.92
CA LYS A 41 25.12 14.44 11.64
C LYS A 41 24.86 13.52 10.46
N LEU A 42 24.76 12.22 10.68
CA LEU A 42 24.52 11.25 9.65
C LEU A 42 23.02 10.98 9.47
N VAL A 43 22.66 10.70 8.23
CA VAL A 43 21.31 10.31 7.85
C VAL A 43 21.41 9.01 7.03
N LEU A 44 20.74 7.97 7.49
CA LEU A 44 20.57 6.74 6.72
C LEU A 44 19.44 6.97 5.71
N ARG A 45 19.75 6.76 4.43
CA ARG A 45 18.79 6.91 3.36
C ARG A 45 18.40 5.56 2.78
N PHE A 46 17.12 5.25 2.76
CA PHE A 46 16.54 4.12 2.04
C PHE A 46 15.78 4.61 0.81
N GLY A 47 15.86 3.85 -0.27
CA GLY A 47 15.26 4.15 -1.55
C GLY A 47 16.23 4.81 -2.52
N SER A 48 16.09 4.49 -3.81
CA SER A 48 16.84 5.10 -4.90
C SER A 48 16.36 6.53 -5.19
N SER A 49 17.01 7.23 -6.11
CA SER A 49 16.59 8.59 -6.50
C SER A 49 15.24 8.65 -7.22
N SER A 50 14.80 7.53 -7.79
CA SER A 50 13.49 7.40 -8.46
C SER A 50 12.36 6.96 -7.54
N GLU A 51 12.68 6.62 -6.29
CA GLU A 51 11.73 6.15 -5.28
C GLU A 51 11.52 7.18 -4.18
N ASN A 52 10.45 7.02 -3.41
CA ASN A 52 10.29 7.79 -2.18
C ASN A 52 11.37 7.41 -1.19
N GLN A 53 12.21 8.38 -0.86
CA GLN A 53 13.33 8.15 0.03
C GLN A 53 12.92 8.33 1.50
N MET A 54 13.29 7.37 2.34
CA MET A 54 13.25 7.52 3.79
C MET A 54 14.60 8.00 4.28
N ASN A 55 14.64 9.19 4.90
CA ASN A 55 15.85 9.78 5.48
C ASN A 55 15.75 9.69 7.01
N ILE A 56 16.50 8.76 7.59
CA ILE A 56 16.47 8.41 9.01
C ILE A 56 17.69 9.04 9.69
N PRO A 57 17.54 10.08 10.52
CA PRO A 57 18.66 10.62 11.31
C PRO A 57 19.19 9.57 12.28
N LEU A 58 20.52 9.42 12.38
CA LEU A 58 21.16 8.47 13.30
C LEU A 58 21.30 9.07 14.71
N VAL A 59 20.20 9.60 15.25
CA VAL A 59 20.10 10.16 16.60
C VAL A 59 19.07 9.38 17.41
N ALA A 60 19.29 9.30 18.72
CA ALA A 60 18.31 8.71 19.62
C ALA A 60 17.00 9.51 19.59
N GLY A 61 15.85 8.83 19.50
CA GLY A 61 14.54 9.47 19.52
C GLY A 61 14.17 10.19 18.22
N ALA A 62 14.81 9.86 17.08
CA ALA A 62 14.40 10.42 15.79
C ALA A 62 12.91 10.13 15.52
N ASP A 63 12.17 11.16 15.11
CA ASP A 63 10.76 11.00 14.71
C ASP A 63 10.66 10.33 13.34
N LEU A 64 10.15 9.11 13.32
CA LEU A 64 9.92 8.31 12.11
C LEU A 64 8.43 8.18 11.77
N SER A 65 7.55 8.89 12.46
CA SER A 65 6.08 8.78 12.31
C SER A 65 5.63 9.00 10.86
N LYS A 66 6.30 9.91 10.14
CA LYS A 66 6.01 10.21 8.72
C LYS A 66 6.27 9.05 7.75
N TYR A 67 7.01 8.03 8.18
CA TYR A 67 7.31 6.84 7.37
C TYR A 67 6.48 5.63 7.77
N GLN A 68 5.72 5.74 8.87
CA GLN A 68 4.86 4.65 9.31
C GLN A 68 3.62 4.53 8.42
N PRO A 69 3.16 3.32 8.14
CA PRO A 69 1.89 3.11 7.47
C PRO A 69 0.73 3.73 8.27
N LYS A 70 -0.17 4.41 7.58
CA LYS A 70 -1.39 4.97 8.15
C LYS A 70 -2.55 4.05 7.81
N THR A 71 -3.22 3.52 8.82
CA THR A 71 -4.32 2.56 8.63
C THR A 71 -5.60 3.08 9.26
N VAL A 72 -6.70 2.93 8.52
CA VAL A 72 -8.06 3.19 8.99
C VAL A 72 -8.93 1.96 8.77
N SER A 73 -10.01 1.83 9.55
CA SER A 73 -10.98 0.74 9.45
C SER A 73 -12.37 1.29 9.17
N PRO A 74 -12.70 1.59 7.92
CA PRO A 74 -13.99 2.20 7.57
C PRO A 74 -15.18 1.31 7.88
N ASN A 75 -15.02 -0.02 7.78
CA ASN A 75 -16.09 -1.03 7.93
C ASN A 75 -17.33 -0.69 7.10
N ALA A 76 -17.13 -0.13 5.92
CA ALA A 76 -18.16 0.37 5.06
C ALA A 76 -18.77 -0.72 4.19
N LEU A 77 -20.10 -0.85 4.26
CA LEU A 77 -20.87 -1.84 3.49
C LEU A 77 -21.36 -1.24 2.18
N PHE A 78 -21.31 -2.02 1.10
CA PHE A 78 -21.89 -1.68 -0.19
C PHE A 78 -22.24 -2.94 -0.98
N GLN A 79 -23.05 -2.79 -2.02
CA GLN A 79 -23.47 -3.90 -2.88
C GLN A 79 -22.90 -3.71 -4.29
N TYR A 80 -22.40 -4.79 -4.87
CA TYR A 80 -21.96 -4.83 -6.26
C TYR A 80 -22.10 -6.24 -6.82
N ALA A 81 -22.66 -6.37 -8.02
CA ALA A 81 -22.89 -7.64 -8.73
C ALA A 81 -23.71 -8.67 -7.92
N GLY A 82 -24.63 -8.21 -7.07
CA GLY A 82 -25.43 -9.07 -6.18
C GLY A 82 -24.68 -9.58 -4.93
N LEU A 83 -23.41 -9.20 -4.75
CA LEU A 83 -22.62 -9.51 -3.58
C LEU A 83 -22.68 -8.38 -2.55
N ASN A 84 -22.62 -8.77 -1.27
CA ASN A 84 -22.44 -7.84 -0.16
C ASN A 84 -20.95 -7.66 0.11
N TRP A 85 -20.43 -6.46 -0.12
CA TRP A 85 -19.03 -6.10 0.07
C TRP A 85 -18.84 -5.28 1.33
N THR A 86 -17.69 -5.44 1.95
CA THR A 86 -17.25 -4.63 3.09
C THR A 86 -15.83 -4.16 2.85
N LEU A 87 -15.60 -2.85 2.87
CA LEU A 87 -14.28 -2.25 2.97
C LEU A 87 -13.88 -2.28 4.46
N THR A 88 -13.05 -3.23 4.86
CA THR A 88 -12.71 -3.46 6.28
C THR A 88 -11.54 -2.61 6.75
N ALA A 89 -10.55 -2.37 5.88
CA ALA A 89 -9.39 -1.54 6.20
C ALA A 89 -8.86 -0.84 4.94
N ALA A 90 -8.18 0.28 5.15
CA ALA A 90 -7.39 0.95 4.12
C ALA A 90 -6.08 1.45 4.75
N THR A 91 -4.96 1.19 4.09
CA THR A 91 -3.61 1.54 4.55
C THR A 91 -2.88 2.34 3.49
N GLU A 92 -2.37 3.52 3.85
CA GLU A 92 -1.41 4.27 3.05
C GLU A 92 0.00 3.95 3.52
N SER A 93 0.91 3.68 2.59
CA SER A 93 2.31 3.36 2.90
C SER A 93 3.25 3.76 1.77
N LEU A 94 4.54 3.93 2.08
CA LEU A 94 5.58 4.20 1.09
C LEU A 94 6.01 2.95 0.33
N SER A 95 5.66 1.77 0.83
CA SER A 95 6.01 0.49 0.20
C SER A 95 4.89 -0.52 0.35
N ALA A 96 4.76 -1.42 -0.61
CA ALA A 96 3.89 -2.59 -0.56
C ALA A 96 4.54 -3.76 -1.30
N ASN A 97 4.33 -4.99 -0.81
CA ASN A 97 4.83 -6.23 -1.44
C ASN A 97 6.33 -6.20 -1.75
N GLY A 98 7.12 -5.60 -0.83
CA GLY A 98 8.58 -5.50 -0.98
C GLY A 98 9.06 -4.45 -1.99
N GLN A 99 8.15 -3.63 -2.53
CA GLN A 99 8.49 -2.56 -3.48
C GLN A 99 8.23 -1.18 -2.87
N GLN A 100 9.16 -0.26 -3.10
CA GLN A 100 9.04 1.14 -2.72
C GLN A 100 8.28 1.91 -3.80
N ALA A 101 7.39 2.80 -3.40
CA ALA A 101 6.69 3.67 -4.34
C ALA A 101 7.66 4.68 -4.98
N SER A 102 7.42 5.02 -6.24
CA SER A 102 8.16 6.07 -6.94
C SER A 102 8.04 7.43 -6.24
N THR A 103 9.01 8.32 -6.46
CA THR A 103 9.00 9.67 -5.88
C THR A 103 7.68 10.38 -6.13
N GLY A 104 7.06 10.91 -5.07
CA GLY A 104 5.77 11.60 -5.12
C GLY A 104 4.55 10.68 -5.17
N MET A 105 4.74 9.36 -5.09
CA MET A 105 3.67 8.35 -5.09
C MET A 105 3.60 7.62 -3.75
N VAL A 106 2.45 7.04 -3.45
CA VAL A 106 2.23 6.12 -2.31
C VAL A 106 1.41 4.92 -2.74
N TYR A 107 1.52 3.85 -1.97
CA TYR A 107 0.57 2.75 -2.04
C TYR A 107 -0.64 3.05 -1.15
N VAL A 108 -1.83 2.81 -1.67
CA VAL A 108 -3.05 2.65 -0.88
C VAL A 108 -3.53 1.23 -1.07
N THR A 109 -3.50 0.44 0.00
CA THR A 109 -3.97 -0.94 0.02
C THR A 109 -5.28 -1.02 0.78
N VAL A 110 -6.34 -1.45 0.11
CA VAL A 110 -7.64 -1.69 0.73
C VAL A 110 -7.84 -3.18 0.99
N THR A 111 -8.45 -3.51 2.14
CA THR A 111 -8.86 -4.87 2.49
C THR A 111 -10.35 -4.99 2.30
N LEU A 112 -10.75 -5.96 1.48
CA LEU A 112 -12.13 -6.23 1.12
C LEU A 112 -12.58 -7.60 1.62
N LYS A 113 -13.83 -7.66 2.06
CA LYS A 113 -14.58 -8.90 2.24
C LYS A 113 -15.81 -8.85 1.34
N ALA A 114 -16.18 -9.98 0.76
CA ALA A 114 -17.39 -10.14 -0.01
C ALA A 114 -18.12 -11.40 0.39
N PHE A 115 -19.44 -11.32 0.48
CA PHE A 115 -20.33 -12.48 0.60
C PHE A 115 -21.20 -12.56 -0.64
N ASN A 116 -21.11 -13.66 -1.35
CA ASN A 116 -21.94 -13.93 -2.52
C ASN A 116 -23.28 -14.52 -2.07
N ALA A 117 -24.29 -13.67 -1.88
CA ALA A 117 -25.65 -14.09 -1.49
C ALA A 117 -26.46 -14.66 -2.67
N THR A 118 -25.91 -14.71 -3.89
CA THR A 118 -26.63 -15.19 -5.08
C THR A 118 -26.56 -16.70 -5.25
N ALA A 119 -27.40 -17.26 -6.10
CA ALA A 119 -27.39 -18.67 -6.44
C ALA A 119 -26.28 -19.04 -7.46
N ASN A 120 -25.59 -18.04 -8.03
CA ASN A 120 -24.58 -18.23 -9.07
C ASN A 120 -23.19 -17.85 -8.56
N ASN A 121 -22.17 -18.45 -9.10
CA ASN A 121 -20.80 -18.01 -8.87
C ASN A 121 -20.59 -16.62 -9.46
N PHE A 122 -19.93 -15.72 -8.70
CA PHE A 122 -19.37 -14.49 -9.21
C PHE A 122 -18.00 -14.79 -9.81
N SER A 123 -17.71 -14.30 -11.01
CA SER A 123 -16.39 -14.42 -11.62
C SER A 123 -16.10 -13.18 -12.43
N ALA A 124 -15.09 -12.41 -12.00
CA ALA A 124 -14.61 -11.21 -12.67
C ALA A 124 -13.17 -10.92 -12.25
N TYR A 125 -12.33 -10.51 -13.18
CA TYR A 125 -10.95 -10.13 -12.89
C TYR A 125 -10.92 -8.77 -12.16
N PRO A 126 -10.33 -8.66 -10.95
CA PRO A 126 -10.37 -7.43 -10.16
C PRO A 126 -9.83 -6.20 -10.90
N GLY A 127 -8.82 -6.37 -11.75
CA GLY A 127 -8.26 -5.31 -12.59
C GLY A 127 -9.25 -4.69 -13.59
N ASP A 128 -10.34 -5.39 -13.93
CA ASP A 128 -11.32 -4.88 -14.91
C ASP A 128 -12.35 -3.95 -14.26
N TYR A 129 -12.72 -4.19 -12.98
CA TYR A 129 -13.83 -3.49 -12.37
C TYR A 129 -13.50 -2.68 -11.12
N ILE A 130 -12.32 -2.86 -10.49
CA ILE A 130 -11.94 -2.08 -9.31
C ILE A 130 -11.06 -0.89 -9.72
N ARG A 131 -11.35 0.30 -9.16
CA ARG A 131 -10.53 1.50 -9.28
C ARG A 131 -10.48 2.23 -7.95
N LEU A 132 -9.38 2.93 -7.70
CA LEU A 132 -9.31 3.90 -6.62
C LEU A 132 -9.28 5.30 -7.21
N GLN A 133 -10.24 6.11 -6.81
CA GLN A 133 -10.26 7.53 -7.17
C GLN A 133 -9.63 8.35 -6.04
N SER A 134 -8.69 9.22 -6.41
CA SER A 134 -8.00 10.17 -5.54
C SER A 134 -8.00 11.53 -6.26
N GLY A 135 -8.80 12.46 -5.76
CA GLY A 135 -9.13 13.68 -6.51
C GLY A 135 -9.80 13.35 -7.85
N GLU A 136 -9.26 13.87 -8.95
CA GLU A 136 -9.76 13.59 -10.31
C GLU A 136 -9.17 12.31 -10.93
N SER A 137 -8.09 11.78 -10.36
CA SER A 137 -7.39 10.60 -10.88
C SER A 137 -8.07 9.32 -10.47
N LYS A 138 -8.16 8.36 -11.42
CA LYS A 138 -8.66 7.01 -11.19
C LYS A 138 -7.55 6.01 -11.51
N SER A 139 -7.05 5.32 -10.50
CA SER A 139 -5.96 4.35 -10.64
C SER A 139 -6.51 2.91 -10.70
N PRO A 140 -6.02 2.09 -11.62
CA PRO A 140 -6.28 0.65 -11.60
C PRO A 140 -5.50 -0.01 -10.47
N PRO A 141 -5.85 -1.24 -10.06
CA PRO A 141 -5.04 -2.03 -9.15
C PRO A 141 -3.61 -2.22 -9.69
N SER A 142 -2.62 -2.03 -8.82
CA SER A 142 -1.22 -2.43 -9.09
C SER A 142 -0.97 -3.88 -8.69
N ASP A 143 -1.72 -4.37 -7.68
CA ASP A 143 -1.68 -5.74 -7.19
C ASP A 143 -2.96 -6.08 -6.43
N PHE A 144 -3.30 -7.38 -6.34
CA PHE A 144 -4.46 -7.82 -5.56
C PHE A 144 -4.36 -9.30 -5.15
N THR A 145 -4.96 -9.60 -4.01
CA THR A 145 -5.15 -10.96 -3.48
C THR A 145 -6.64 -11.34 -3.38
N ILE A 146 -7.57 -10.39 -3.62
CA ILE A 146 -9.00 -10.71 -3.65
C ILE A 146 -9.25 -11.72 -4.78
N PRO A 147 -9.99 -12.83 -4.52
CA PRO A 147 -10.18 -13.87 -5.53
C PRO A 147 -11.01 -13.35 -6.70
N ALA A 148 -10.63 -13.74 -7.93
CA ALA A 148 -11.37 -13.43 -9.14
C ALA A 148 -12.71 -14.21 -9.25
N SER A 149 -12.89 -15.25 -8.42
CA SER A 149 -14.14 -16.02 -8.36
C SER A 149 -14.56 -16.24 -6.92
N ILE A 150 -15.85 -16.01 -6.63
CA ILE A 150 -16.46 -16.26 -5.32
C ILE A 150 -17.69 -17.16 -5.57
N ALA A 151 -17.66 -18.36 -5.04
CA ALA A 151 -18.72 -19.34 -5.22
C ALA A 151 -20.06 -18.83 -4.66
N SER A 152 -21.17 -19.39 -5.16
CA SER A 152 -22.51 -19.16 -4.58
C SER A 152 -22.52 -19.44 -3.08
N GLN A 153 -23.19 -18.58 -2.31
CA GLN A 153 -23.34 -18.69 -0.85
C GLN A 153 -22.00 -18.75 -0.08
N SER A 154 -20.93 -18.18 -0.64
CA SER A 154 -19.58 -18.23 -0.08
C SER A 154 -18.99 -16.84 0.18
N ASN A 155 -17.97 -16.80 1.02
CA ASN A 155 -17.19 -15.61 1.29
C ASN A 155 -15.91 -15.57 0.45
N GLY A 156 -15.51 -14.37 0.07
CA GLY A 156 -14.19 -14.04 -0.45
C GLY A 156 -13.57 -12.91 0.35
N SER A 157 -12.26 -12.92 0.51
CA SER A 157 -11.54 -11.78 1.14
C SER A 157 -10.15 -11.65 0.55
N GLY A 158 -9.64 -10.44 0.60
CA GLY A 158 -8.30 -10.15 0.11
C GLY A 158 -8.02 -8.66 0.08
N THR A 159 -6.90 -8.31 -0.48
CA THR A 159 -6.42 -6.93 -0.61
C THR A 159 -6.42 -6.50 -2.06
N VAL A 160 -6.48 -5.17 -2.26
CA VAL A 160 -6.25 -4.53 -3.56
C VAL A 160 -5.36 -3.31 -3.30
N SER A 161 -4.21 -3.26 -3.96
CA SER A 161 -3.24 -2.18 -3.82
C SER A 161 -3.26 -1.27 -5.05
N PHE A 162 -3.07 0.02 -4.82
CA PHE A 162 -3.05 1.06 -5.84
C PHE A 162 -1.83 1.94 -5.64
N ILE A 163 -1.26 2.44 -6.73
CA ILE A 163 -0.22 3.48 -6.70
C ILE A 163 -0.89 4.80 -7.06
N ILE A 164 -0.78 5.79 -6.17
CA ILE A 164 -1.44 7.09 -6.30
C ILE A 164 -0.48 8.23 -5.92
N PRO A 165 -0.73 9.46 -6.40
CA PRO A 165 0.01 10.63 -5.94
C PRO A 165 -0.15 10.87 -4.43
N GLN A 166 0.94 11.27 -3.76
CA GLN A 166 0.94 11.66 -2.35
C GLN A 166 0.08 12.91 -2.09
N GLY A 167 -0.36 13.07 -0.84
CA GLY A 167 -0.98 14.29 -0.34
C GLY A 167 -2.51 14.30 -0.37
N ASN A 168 -3.14 13.29 -0.92
CA ASN A 168 -4.59 13.13 -0.80
C ASN A 168 -4.95 12.33 0.46
N THR A 169 -5.99 12.74 1.13
CA THR A 169 -6.51 12.07 2.33
C THR A 169 -7.91 11.48 2.14
N SER A 170 -8.59 11.86 1.05
CA SER A 170 -9.93 11.38 0.72
C SER A 170 -9.90 10.53 -0.55
N PHE A 171 -10.49 9.35 -0.48
CA PHE A 171 -10.46 8.33 -1.51
C PHE A 171 -11.84 7.76 -1.75
N THR A 172 -12.12 7.37 -2.99
CA THR A 172 -13.34 6.62 -3.34
C THR A 172 -12.95 5.32 -4.04
N LEU A 173 -13.26 4.20 -3.42
CA LEU A 173 -13.18 2.89 -4.07
C LEU A 173 -14.37 2.77 -5.02
N LEU A 174 -14.08 2.52 -6.28
CA LEU A 174 -15.08 2.39 -7.35
C LEU A 174 -15.13 0.94 -7.82
N MET A 175 -16.35 0.42 -7.92
CA MET A 175 -16.66 -0.79 -8.68
C MET A 175 -17.34 -0.35 -9.98
N LEU A 176 -16.69 -0.58 -11.11
CA LEU A 176 -17.16 -0.11 -12.41
C LEU A 176 -18.37 -0.92 -12.91
N ALA A 177 -19.29 -0.26 -13.60
CA ALA A 177 -20.36 -0.95 -14.30
C ALA A 177 -19.81 -1.93 -15.34
N GLN A 178 -20.48 -3.06 -15.51
CA GLN A 178 -20.12 -4.06 -16.51
C GLN A 178 -21.29 -4.30 -17.48
N GLN A 179 -20.98 -4.39 -18.76
CA GLN A 179 -21.93 -4.67 -19.83
C GLN A 179 -22.15 -6.19 -19.96
N THR A 180 -22.72 -6.78 -18.93
CA THR A 180 -23.11 -8.20 -18.88
C THR A 180 -24.60 -8.36 -19.16
N SER A 181 -25.11 -9.56 -19.18
CA SER A 181 -26.54 -9.85 -19.27
C SER A 181 -26.98 -10.69 -18.05
N PRO A 182 -27.71 -10.10 -17.08
CA PRO A 182 -28.08 -8.69 -16.96
C PRO A 182 -26.89 -7.75 -16.66
N PRO A 183 -27.00 -6.44 -16.95
CA PRO A 183 -25.92 -5.50 -16.69
C PRO A 183 -25.66 -5.31 -15.18
N ILE A 184 -24.38 -5.13 -14.81
CA ILE A 184 -23.97 -4.84 -13.45
C ILE A 184 -23.80 -3.33 -13.31
N ASN A 185 -24.51 -2.71 -12.37
CA ASN A 185 -24.38 -1.29 -12.09
C ASN A 185 -23.10 -1.00 -11.29
N ALA A 186 -22.58 0.20 -11.47
CA ALA A 186 -21.45 0.69 -10.67
C ALA A 186 -21.83 0.84 -9.19
N ALA A 187 -20.83 0.68 -8.32
CA ALA A 187 -20.93 0.98 -6.91
C ALA A 187 -19.70 1.75 -6.45
N SER A 188 -19.81 2.45 -5.32
CA SER A 188 -18.68 3.18 -4.75
C SER A 188 -18.79 3.30 -3.24
N VAL A 189 -17.64 3.46 -2.60
CA VAL A 189 -17.52 3.76 -1.18
C VAL A 189 -16.39 4.75 -0.94
N THR A 190 -16.65 5.81 -0.17
CA THR A 190 -15.67 6.85 0.17
C THR A 190 -15.11 6.61 1.57
N PHE A 191 -13.81 6.87 1.75
CA PHE A 191 -13.11 6.78 3.03
C PHE A 191 -11.99 7.83 3.10
N GLN A 192 -11.46 8.04 4.32
CA GLN A 192 -10.37 8.98 4.56
C GLN A 192 -9.24 8.27 5.33
N ILE A 193 -7.99 8.62 5.00
CA ILE A 193 -6.78 8.25 5.74
C ILE A 193 -6.13 9.55 6.21
N GLN A 194 -5.93 9.70 7.54
CA GLN A 194 -5.40 10.94 8.17
C GLN A 194 -3.97 10.74 8.65
#